data_50482017a584a8b7c4d90e72484b2bee
#
_entry.id   50482017a584a8b7c4d90e72484b2bee
#
_cell.length_a   1.000
_cell.length_b   1.000
_cell.length_c   1.000
_cell.angle_alpha   90.00
_cell.angle_beta   90.00
_cell.angle_gamma   90.00
#
_symmetry.space_group_name_H-M   'P 1'
#
loop_
_entity.id
_entity.type
_entity.pdbx_description
1 polymer ?
#
loop_
_entity_poly.entity_id
_entity_poly.type
_entity_poly.pdbx_seq_one_letter_code
_entity_poly.pdbx_strand_id
1 'polypeptide(L)'
;MIIIGEKINGSIPSVAEAIANRDAEFIKQRALAQANSGASYIDCCASVPEAEEVETLKWMIDCIQEVTDLPISVDSPSADVLTEAYKFCRKPGIFNSVSGEGDKIDKIFPLMAQPENKGWQVIALLSDDTGIPKSAEDRLKVFDKIMAKAKEYGISPDRIHIDPLVEMLCTSEDGIAMNVEVISSVRKQYPMIHITAAISNISFNLPVRKLINFGFVVLAMNAGLDSAIMDPTNRDMLGLVYATEALLGLD
;
A
#
# COMPACT_ATOMS: atom_id res chain seq x y z
N MET A 1 5.09 13.28 -1.45
CA MET A 1 4.60 11.90 -1.65
C MET A 1 4.26 11.25 -0.32
N ILE A 2 3.17 10.49 -0.23
CA ILE A 2 2.83 9.66 0.95
C ILE A 2 3.72 8.42 0.91
N ILE A 3 4.46 8.15 1.99
CA ILE A 3 5.37 7.01 2.08
C ILE A 3 4.81 6.00 3.10
N ILE A 4 4.49 4.81 2.62
CA ILE A 4 4.05 3.68 3.43
C ILE A 4 5.26 2.75 3.62
N GLY A 5 5.77 2.68 4.85
CA GLY A 5 7.04 2.00 5.15
C GLY A 5 6.89 0.48 5.17
N GLU A 6 7.55 -0.23 4.26
CA GLU A 6 7.37 -1.67 3.97
C GLU A 6 8.20 -2.63 4.83
N LYS A 7 8.96 -2.15 5.82
CA LYS A 7 9.98 -3.00 6.49
C LYS A 7 9.46 -3.92 7.60
N ILE A 8 8.17 -3.84 7.95
CA ILE A 8 7.55 -4.73 8.93
C ILE A 8 6.57 -5.66 8.20
N ASN A 9 7.15 -6.58 7.46
CA ASN A 9 6.43 -7.57 6.66
C ASN A 9 7.02 -8.97 6.90
N GLY A 10 6.19 -9.92 7.34
CA GLY A 10 6.58 -11.29 7.65
C GLY A 10 7.11 -12.10 6.46
N SER A 11 6.99 -11.61 5.22
CA SER A 11 7.67 -12.20 4.07
C SER A 11 9.18 -11.94 4.06
N ILE A 12 9.66 -10.97 4.86
CA ILE A 12 11.08 -10.68 5.05
C ILE A 12 11.63 -11.68 6.09
N PRO A 13 12.65 -12.49 5.77
CA PRO A 13 13.12 -13.56 6.65
C PRO A 13 13.44 -13.12 8.09
N SER A 14 14.10 -11.97 8.28
CA SER A 14 14.40 -11.45 9.62
C SER A 14 13.17 -10.96 10.39
N VAL A 15 12.11 -10.55 9.70
CA VAL A 15 10.83 -10.21 10.33
C VAL A 15 10.06 -11.47 10.68
N ALA A 16 10.04 -12.46 9.78
CA ALA A 16 9.44 -13.77 10.05
C ALA A 16 10.05 -14.42 11.31
N GLU A 17 11.38 -14.38 11.44
CA GLU A 17 12.08 -14.86 12.63
C GLU A 17 11.68 -14.10 13.90
N ALA A 18 11.61 -12.77 13.82
CA ALA A 18 11.17 -11.93 14.93
C ALA A 18 9.72 -12.22 15.34
N ILE A 19 8.83 -12.44 14.38
CA ILE A 19 7.43 -12.84 14.63
C ILE A 19 7.38 -14.19 15.35
N ALA A 20 8.09 -15.19 14.83
CA ALA A 20 8.14 -16.54 15.40
C ALA A 20 8.67 -16.56 16.85
N ASN A 21 9.65 -15.71 17.14
CA ASN A 21 10.27 -15.59 18.47
C ASN A 21 9.59 -14.55 19.38
N ARG A 22 8.56 -13.83 18.90
CA ARG A 22 7.93 -12.69 19.58
C ARG A 22 8.96 -11.64 20.03
N ASP A 23 9.94 -11.36 19.17
CA ASP A 23 10.98 -10.34 19.40
C ASP A 23 10.41 -8.93 19.20
N ALA A 24 9.80 -8.41 20.26
CA ALA A 24 9.18 -7.09 20.26
C ALA A 24 10.20 -5.98 20.00
N GLU A 25 11.43 -6.12 20.49
CA GLU A 25 12.45 -5.08 20.33
C GLU A 25 12.86 -4.92 18.88
N PHE A 26 12.99 -6.01 18.14
CA PHE A 26 13.26 -5.97 16.70
C PHE A 26 12.18 -5.22 15.92
N ILE A 27 10.90 -5.50 16.21
CA ILE A 27 9.77 -4.82 15.55
C ILE A 27 9.77 -3.32 15.89
N LYS A 28 9.97 -2.95 17.17
CA LYS A 28 10.05 -1.56 17.63
C LYS A 28 11.18 -0.79 16.94
N GLN A 29 12.37 -1.37 16.86
CA GLN A 29 13.50 -0.74 16.18
C GLN A 29 13.23 -0.50 14.70
N ARG A 30 12.58 -1.44 14.02
CA ARG A 30 12.18 -1.26 12.62
C ARG A 30 11.12 -0.18 12.44
N ALA A 31 10.13 -0.13 13.33
CA ALA A 31 9.11 0.91 13.31
C ALA A 31 9.73 2.31 13.51
N LEU A 32 10.57 2.46 14.53
CA LEU A 32 11.25 3.70 14.84
C LEU A 32 12.19 4.17 13.71
N ALA A 33 12.94 3.23 13.09
CA ALA A 33 13.81 3.55 11.97
C ALA A 33 13.03 4.10 10.77
N GLN A 34 11.89 3.53 10.44
CA GLN A 34 11.02 3.99 9.35
C GLN A 34 10.39 5.35 9.69
N ALA A 35 9.88 5.52 10.92
CA ALA A 35 9.31 6.77 11.38
C ALA A 35 10.33 7.93 11.31
N ASN A 36 11.55 7.70 11.80
CA ASN A 36 12.65 8.68 11.76
C ASN A 36 13.18 8.97 10.35
N SER A 37 12.82 8.11 9.38
CA SER A 37 13.21 8.26 7.98
C SER A 37 12.14 8.89 7.11
N GLY A 38 11.04 9.41 7.69
CA GLY A 38 10.03 10.16 6.97
C GLY A 38 8.88 9.31 6.41
N ALA A 39 8.63 8.11 6.93
CA ALA A 39 7.41 7.38 6.64
C ALA A 39 6.18 8.20 7.06
N SER A 40 5.11 8.15 6.25
CA SER A 40 3.80 8.70 6.59
C SER A 40 2.94 7.67 7.32
N TYR A 41 3.12 6.40 6.98
CA TYR A 41 2.46 5.23 7.58
C TYR A 41 3.48 4.13 7.78
N ILE A 42 3.24 3.26 8.77
CA ILE A 42 3.98 2.01 8.93
C ILE A 42 3.11 0.87 8.42
N ASP A 43 3.53 0.19 7.38
CA ASP A 43 2.87 -1.02 6.90
C ASP A 43 3.17 -2.18 7.84
N CYS A 44 2.11 -2.91 8.22
CA CYS A 44 2.17 -4.00 9.18
C CYS A 44 1.51 -5.24 8.57
N CYS A 45 2.35 -6.17 8.09
CA CYS A 45 1.95 -7.42 7.46
C CYS A 45 2.51 -8.61 8.23
N ALA A 46 1.65 -9.47 8.76
CA ALA A 46 2.08 -10.63 9.54
C ALA A 46 2.62 -11.77 8.68
N SER A 47 2.03 -12.01 7.51
CA SER A 47 2.36 -13.12 6.60
C SER A 47 2.43 -14.47 7.31
N VAL A 48 1.46 -14.74 8.16
CA VAL A 48 1.26 -16.01 8.87
C VAL A 48 -0.06 -16.66 8.45
N PRO A 49 -0.33 -17.93 8.80
CA PRO A 49 -1.64 -18.54 8.54
C PRO A 49 -2.78 -17.70 9.10
N GLU A 50 -3.89 -17.61 8.37
CA GLU A 50 -5.04 -16.74 8.70
C GLU A 50 -5.56 -16.96 10.14
N ALA A 51 -5.56 -18.19 10.63
CA ALA A 51 -5.98 -18.52 12.00
C ALA A 51 -5.13 -17.85 13.10
N GLU A 52 -3.90 -17.44 12.78
CA GLU A 52 -2.95 -16.81 13.72
C GLU A 52 -2.78 -15.31 13.42
N GLU A 53 -3.32 -14.85 12.29
CA GLU A 53 -2.98 -13.54 11.72
C GLU A 53 -3.49 -12.39 12.58
N VAL A 54 -4.72 -12.45 13.06
CA VAL A 54 -5.32 -11.39 13.89
C VAL A 54 -4.54 -11.18 15.19
N GLU A 55 -4.18 -12.28 15.88
CA GLU A 55 -3.40 -12.20 17.13
C GLU A 55 -1.98 -11.69 16.86
N THR A 56 -1.37 -12.13 15.77
CA THR A 56 -0.02 -11.71 15.38
C THR A 56 -0.01 -10.24 15.00
N LEU A 57 -0.96 -9.77 14.19
CA LEU A 57 -1.12 -8.35 13.86
C LEU A 57 -1.35 -7.51 15.11
N LYS A 58 -2.20 -7.96 16.03
CA LYS A 58 -2.41 -7.26 17.31
C LYS A 58 -1.09 -7.03 18.04
N TRP A 59 -0.29 -8.08 18.20
CA TRP A 59 1.01 -7.98 18.87
C TRP A 59 1.98 -7.03 18.12
N MET A 60 2.05 -7.13 16.78
CA MET A 60 2.91 -6.26 15.97
C MET A 60 2.46 -4.79 16.05
N ILE A 61 1.15 -4.53 15.96
CA ILE A 61 0.56 -3.20 16.09
C ILE A 61 0.87 -2.59 17.45
N ASP A 62 0.71 -3.37 18.53
CA ASP A 62 1.05 -2.93 19.89
C ASP A 62 2.54 -2.54 19.98
N CYS A 63 3.46 -3.36 19.44
CA CYS A 63 4.89 -3.04 19.40
C CYS A 63 5.19 -1.75 18.63
N ILE A 64 4.57 -1.55 17.47
CA ILE A 64 4.75 -0.33 16.67
C ILE A 64 4.28 0.90 17.43
N GLN A 65 3.09 0.85 18.02
CA GLN A 65 2.47 1.96 18.72
C GLN A 65 3.13 2.33 20.05
N GLU A 66 4.02 1.48 20.59
CA GLU A 66 4.82 1.83 21.76
C GLU A 66 5.94 2.82 21.44
N VAL A 67 6.41 2.89 20.19
CA VAL A 67 7.61 3.66 19.80
C VAL A 67 7.34 4.76 18.80
N THR A 68 6.18 4.78 18.15
CA THR A 68 5.81 5.85 17.20
C THR A 68 4.31 6.11 17.22
N ASP A 69 3.96 7.36 16.94
CA ASP A 69 2.59 7.82 16.77
C ASP A 69 2.12 7.80 15.31
N LEU A 70 2.93 7.29 14.37
CA LEU A 70 2.51 7.19 12.99
C LEU A 70 1.31 6.25 12.84
N PRO A 71 0.37 6.56 11.95
CA PRO A 71 -0.73 5.66 11.64
C PRO A 71 -0.21 4.39 10.95
N ILE A 72 -0.98 3.32 11.07
CA ILE A 72 -0.61 2.00 10.55
C ILE A 72 -1.40 1.68 9.29
N SER A 73 -0.73 1.17 8.28
CA SER A 73 -1.32 0.44 7.17
C SER A 73 -1.43 -1.03 7.59
N VAL A 74 -2.65 -1.50 7.85
CA VAL A 74 -2.90 -2.88 8.25
C VAL A 74 -2.98 -3.72 6.99
N ASP A 75 -1.99 -4.60 6.78
CA ASP A 75 -1.86 -5.39 5.56
C ASP A 75 -2.24 -6.85 5.79
N SER A 76 -3.33 -7.24 5.13
CA SER A 76 -3.80 -8.63 5.07
C SER A 76 -4.54 -8.91 3.76
N PRO A 77 -4.38 -10.09 3.15
CA PRO A 77 -5.18 -10.52 2.02
C PRO A 77 -6.64 -10.85 2.40
N SER A 78 -6.93 -11.05 3.69
CA SER A 78 -8.25 -11.38 4.22
C SER A 78 -8.97 -10.13 4.73
N ALA A 79 -10.13 -9.82 4.14
CA ALA A 79 -10.99 -8.74 4.63
C ALA A 79 -11.52 -9.03 6.05
N ASP A 80 -11.73 -10.29 6.41
CA ASP A 80 -12.18 -10.68 7.76
C ASP A 80 -11.10 -10.37 8.79
N VAL A 81 -9.83 -10.62 8.48
CA VAL A 81 -8.70 -10.21 9.31
C VAL A 81 -8.64 -8.69 9.46
N LEU A 82 -8.79 -7.95 8.35
CA LEU A 82 -8.79 -6.48 8.40
C LEU A 82 -9.90 -5.91 9.29
N THR A 83 -11.12 -6.50 9.24
CA THR A 83 -12.27 -6.07 10.06
C THR A 83 -12.06 -6.27 11.56
N GLU A 84 -11.10 -7.11 11.95
CA GLU A 84 -10.73 -7.32 13.35
C GLU A 84 -9.46 -6.55 13.73
N ALA A 85 -8.42 -6.58 12.88
CA ALA A 85 -7.12 -6.03 13.21
C ALA A 85 -7.11 -4.49 13.30
N TYR A 86 -7.91 -3.78 12.48
CA TYR A 86 -7.95 -2.31 12.52
C TYR A 86 -8.35 -1.76 13.89
N LYS A 87 -9.13 -2.53 14.68
CA LYS A 87 -9.60 -2.14 16.01
C LYS A 87 -8.47 -1.98 17.03
N PHE A 88 -7.30 -2.56 16.78
CA PHE A 88 -6.12 -2.43 17.63
C PHE A 88 -5.34 -1.12 17.39
N CYS A 89 -5.63 -0.42 16.29
CA CYS A 89 -4.97 0.83 15.94
C CYS A 89 -5.54 1.99 16.78
N ARG A 90 -4.65 2.76 17.43
CA ARG A 90 -5.02 3.95 18.23
C ARG A 90 -5.47 5.13 17.38
N LYS A 91 -5.10 5.16 16.10
CA LYS A 91 -5.42 6.22 15.16
C LYS A 91 -5.93 5.61 13.85
N PRO A 92 -6.77 6.33 13.11
CA PRO A 92 -7.12 5.92 11.75
C PRO A 92 -5.87 5.73 10.88
N GLY A 93 -5.84 4.65 10.13
CA GLY A 93 -4.76 4.24 9.27
C GLY A 93 -5.26 3.89 7.86
N ILE A 94 -4.67 2.86 7.29
CA ILE A 94 -5.03 2.37 5.95
C ILE A 94 -5.42 0.89 6.05
N PHE A 95 -6.54 0.51 5.43
CA PHE A 95 -6.84 -0.88 5.13
C PHE A 95 -6.06 -1.31 3.88
N ASN A 96 -5.12 -2.22 4.01
CA ASN A 96 -4.31 -2.76 2.92
C ASN A 96 -4.58 -4.27 2.78
N SER A 97 -5.49 -4.74 1.90
CA SER A 97 -6.15 -4.00 0.86
C SER A 97 -7.54 -4.56 0.55
N VAL A 98 -8.26 -3.86 -0.29
CA VAL A 98 -9.46 -4.39 -0.96
C VAL A 98 -9.19 -4.57 -2.46
N SER A 99 -10.05 -5.32 -3.12
CA SER A 99 -10.03 -5.49 -4.57
C SER A 99 -11.46 -5.77 -5.06
N GLY A 100 -11.66 -5.87 -6.36
CA GLY A 100 -12.92 -6.35 -6.91
C GLY A 100 -13.21 -7.84 -6.70
N GLU A 101 -12.34 -8.55 -5.95
CA GLU A 101 -12.48 -9.98 -5.66
C GLU A 101 -13.42 -10.24 -4.49
N GLY A 102 -14.37 -11.16 -4.68
CA GLY A 102 -15.28 -11.60 -3.65
C GLY A 102 -16.08 -10.46 -3.01
N ASP A 103 -16.10 -10.43 -1.67
CA ASP A 103 -16.86 -9.48 -0.87
C ASP A 103 -15.98 -8.46 -0.12
N LYS A 104 -14.71 -8.33 -0.47
CA LYS A 104 -13.74 -7.48 0.25
C LYS A 104 -14.21 -6.04 0.39
N ILE A 105 -14.69 -5.44 -0.71
CA ILE A 105 -15.22 -4.07 -0.71
C ILE A 105 -16.47 -3.98 0.16
N ASP A 106 -17.39 -4.93 0.04
CA ASP A 106 -18.67 -4.94 0.76
C ASP A 106 -18.48 -5.20 2.28
N LYS A 107 -17.30 -5.67 2.73
CA LYS A 107 -16.90 -5.75 4.13
C LYS A 107 -16.23 -4.47 4.63
N ILE A 108 -15.33 -3.87 3.87
CA ILE A 108 -14.50 -2.74 4.33
C ILE A 108 -15.17 -1.40 4.13
N PHE A 109 -15.83 -1.14 2.99
CA PHE A 109 -16.46 0.18 2.73
C PHE A 109 -17.57 0.54 3.72
N PRO A 110 -18.45 -0.39 4.17
CA PRO A 110 -19.41 -0.09 5.24
C PRO A 110 -18.74 0.33 6.55
N LEU A 111 -17.59 -0.25 6.89
CA LEU A 111 -16.82 0.18 8.08
C LEU A 111 -16.28 1.59 7.89
N MET A 112 -15.71 1.89 6.73
CA MET A 112 -15.19 3.22 6.41
C MET A 112 -16.28 4.29 6.38
N ALA A 113 -17.52 3.92 6.07
CA ALA A 113 -18.67 4.83 6.05
C ALA A 113 -19.16 5.23 7.45
N GLN A 114 -18.80 4.49 8.50
CA GLN A 114 -19.18 4.80 9.87
C GLN A 114 -18.52 6.11 10.32
N PRO A 115 -19.24 6.95 11.09
CA PRO A 115 -18.72 8.25 11.53
C PRO A 115 -17.41 8.19 12.29
N GLU A 116 -17.22 7.18 13.13
CA GLU A 116 -16.00 6.93 13.91
C GLU A 116 -14.80 6.57 13.04
N ASN A 117 -15.04 6.05 11.86
CA ASN A 117 -14.00 5.58 10.92
C ASN A 117 -13.69 6.58 9.80
N LYS A 118 -14.16 7.81 9.87
CA LYS A 118 -13.98 8.82 8.80
C LYS A 118 -12.52 9.10 8.43
N GLY A 119 -11.58 8.89 9.35
CA GLY A 119 -10.15 9.08 9.09
C GLY A 119 -9.45 7.90 8.43
N TRP A 120 -10.12 6.74 8.32
CA TRP A 120 -9.54 5.57 7.68
C TRP A 120 -9.48 5.71 6.17
N GLN A 121 -8.39 5.27 5.59
CA GLN A 121 -8.16 5.18 4.15
C GLN A 121 -8.08 3.72 3.72
N VAL A 122 -8.03 3.46 2.42
CA VAL A 122 -7.96 2.10 1.88
C VAL A 122 -7.08 2.06 0.64
N ILE A 123 -6.27 1.02 0.52
CA ILE A 123 -5.63 0.65 -0.75
C ILE A 123 -6.58 -0.26 -1.50
N ALA A 124 -6.87 0.10 -2.77
CA ALA A 124 -7.75 -0.66 -3.63
C ALA A 124 -6.98 -1.17 -4.86
N LEU A 125 -6.80 -2.48 -4.92
CA LEU A 125 -6.10 -3.17 -5.99
C LEU A 125 -6.98 -3.28 -7.23
N LEU A 126 -6.40 -3.03 -8.41
CA LEU A 126 -7.11 -3.17 -9.69
C LEU A 126 -7.12 -4.64 -10.18
N SER A 127 -7.66 -5.54 -9.34
CA SER A 127 -7.96 -6.94 -9.67
C SER A 127 -9.41 -7.27 -9.33
N ASP A 128 -9.95 -8.31 -9.93
CA ASP A 128 -11.27 -8.85 -9.65
C ASP A 128 -11.24 -10.40 -9.69
N ASP A 129 -12.40 -11.04 -9.59
CA ASP A 129 -12.53 -12.51 -9.56
C ASP A 129 -11.90 -13.22 -10.77
N THR A 130 -11.61 -12.51 -11.85
CA THR A 130 -10.87 -13.03 -13.02
C THR A 130 -9.35 -12.95 -12.86
N GLY A 131 -8.88 -12.36 -11.76
CA GLY A 131 -7.46 -12.12 -11.45
C GLY A 131 -7.00 -10.72 -11.84
N ILE A 132 -5.70 -10.58 -12.11
CA ILE A 132 -5.09 -9.30 -12.52
C ILE A 132 -5.34 -9.08 -14.01
N PRO A 133 -6.07 -8.01 -14.42
CA PRO A 133 -6.34 -7.71 -15.81
C PRO A 133 -5.05 -7.42 -16.60
N LYS A 134 -5.00 -7.88 -17.84
CA LYS A 134 -3.79 -7.82 -18.68
C LYS A 134 -3.72 -6.60 -19.60
N SER A 135 -4.72 -5.74 -19.58
CA SER A 135 -4.73 -4.48 -20.34
C SER A 135 -5.05 -3.29 -19.44
N ALA A 136 -4.61 -2.10 -19.85
CA ALA A 136 -4.96 -0.85 -19.17
C ALA A 136 -6.48 -0.63 -19.16
N GLU A 137 -7.15 -0.91 -20.29
CA GLU A 137 -8.61 -0.78 -20.42
C GLU A 137 -9.36 -1.64 -19.38
N ASP A 138 -8.95 -2.90 -19.21
CA ASP A 138 -9.63 -3.80 -18.26
C ASP A 138 -9.33 -3.42 -16.80
N ARG A 139 -8.12 -2.92 -16.50
CA ARG A 139 -7.81 -2.34 -15.18
C ARG A 139 -8.68 -1.12 -14.88
N LEU A 140 -8.89 -0.26 -15.86
CA LEU A 140 -9.78 0.90 -15.71
C LEU A 140 -11.26 0.50 -15.54
N LYS A 141 -11.71 -0.62 -16.14
CA LYS A 141 -13.04 -1.17 -15.86
C LYS A 141 -13.19 -1.63 -14.40
N VAL A 142 -12.14 -2.26 -13.83
CA VAL A 142 -12.12 -2.60 -12.39
C VAL A 142 -12.12 -1.35 -11.54
N PHE A 143 -11.33 -0.34 -11.91
CA PHE A 143 -11.32 0.96 -11.26
C PHE A 143 -12.73 1.59 -11.22
N ASP A 144 -13.44 1.63 -12.34
CA ASP A 144 -14.80 2.18 -12.41
C ASP A 144 -15.78 1.43 -11.49
N LYS A 145 -15.67 0.10 -11.39
CA LYS A 145 -16.46 -0.72 -10.45
C LYS A 145 -16.18 -0.34 -9.00
N ILE A 146 -14.89 -0.20 -8.63
CA ILE A 146 -14.48 0.20 -7.27
C ILE A 146 -15.03 1.60 -6.95
N MET A 147 -14.91 2.55 -7.87
CA MET A 147 -15.40 3.92 -7.66
C MET A 147 -16.92 4.00 -7.60
N ALA A 148 -17.63 3.15 -8.34
CA ALA A 148 -19.09 3.04 -8.21
C ALA A 148 -19.50 2.58 -6.81
N LYS A 149 -18.81 1.58 -6.27
CA LYS A 149 -19.00 1.11 -4.90
C LYS A 149 -18.62 2.18 -3.85
N ALA A 150 -17.50 2.86 -4.04
CA ALA A 150 -17.10 3.96 -3.16
C ALA A 150 -18.19 5.05 -3.09
N LYS A 151 -18.77 5.40 -4.23
CA LYS A 151 -19.90 6.35 -4.30
C LYS A 151 -21.16 5.82 -3.60
N GLU A 152 -21.49 4.55 -3.76
CA GLU A 152 -22.62 3.90 -3.08
C GLU A 152 -22.51 4.01 -1.56
N TYR A 153 -21.32 3.77 -1.00
CA TYR A 153 -21.06 3.86 0.44
C TYR A 153 -20.67 5.26 0.94
N GLY A 154 -20.62 6.26 0.06
CA GLY A 154 -20.27 7.64 0.40
C GLY A 154 -18.80 7.82 0.80
N ILE A 155 -17.90 6.98 0.28
CA ILE A 155 -16.46 7.11 0.49
C ILE A 155 -15.89 8.15 -0.48
N SER A 156 -15.26 9.19 0.07
CA SER A 156 -14.65 10.23 -0.76
C SER A 156 -13.35 9.75 -1.43
N PRO A 157 -13.06 10.22 -2.66
CA PRO A 157 -11.89 9.77 -3.43
C PRO A 157 -10.54 9.96 -2.70
N ASP A 158 -10.40 11.03 -1.91
CA ASP A 158 -9.19 11.33 -1.12
C ASP A 158 -8.90 10.33 0.02
N ARG A 159 -9.80 9.38 0.24
CA ARG A 159 -9.62 8.27 1.18
C ARG A 159 -9.22 6.95 0.51
N ILE A 160 -9.02 6.96 -0.80
CA ILE A 160 -8.73 5.77 -1.61
C ILE A 160 -7.36 5.92 -2.26
N HIS A 161 -6.54 4.88 -2.10
CA HIS A 161 -5.27 4.72 -2.78
C HIS A 161 -5.44 3.62 -3.82
N ILE A 162 -5.48 3.96 -5.09
CA ILE A 162 -5.56 2.97 -6.18
C ILE A 162 -4.18 2.37 -6.40
N ASP A 163 -4.08 1.05 -6.34
CA ASP A 163 -2.89 0.32 -6.77
C ASP A 163 -3.14 -0.30 -8.15
N PRO A 164 -2.44 0.17 -9.18
CA PRO A 164 -2.57 -0.36 -10.54
C PRO A 164 -2.00 -1.77 -10.70
N LEU A 165 -1.45 -2.37 -9.63
CA LEU A 165 -0.79 -3.68 -9.61
C LEU A 165 0.42 -3.73 -10.54
N VAL A 166 1.55 -3.29 -9.99
CA VAL A 166 2.83 -3.34 -10.70
C VAL A 166 3.29 -4.78 -10.86
N GLU A 167 3.31 -5.28 -12.09
CA GLU A 167 3.83 -6.60 -12.42
C GLU A 167 5.35 -6.56 -12.56
N MET A 168 5.98 -7.72 -12.36
CA MET A 168 7.43 -7.87 -12.53
C MET A 168 7.82 -7.60 -13.98
N LEU A 169 8.80 -6.73 -14.20
CA LEU A 169 9.30 -6.40 -15.54
C LEU A 169 9.78 -7.64 -16.33
N CYS A 170 10.30 -8.66 -15.63
CA CYS A 170 10.74 -9.90 -16.26
C CYS A 170 9.59 -10.79 -16.79
N THR A 171 8.35 -10.51 -16.44
CA THR A 171 7.16 -11.27 -16.89
C THR A 171 6.16 -10.42 -17.68
N SER A 172 6.41 -9.12 -17.82
CA SER A 172 5.55 -8.17 -18.53
C SER A 172 6.22 -7.74 -19.84
N GLU A 173 5.56 -7.99 -20.98
CA GLU A 173 6.05 -7.57 -22.30
C GLU A 173 5.97 -6.05 -22.48
N ASP A 174 4.94 -5.41 -21.91
CA ASP A 174 4.69 -3.97 -22.01
C ASP A 174 5.47 -3.14 -20.98
N GLY A 175 6.19 -3.79 -20.10
CA GLY A 175 6.97 -3.13 -19.05
C GLY A 175 6.11 -2.17 -18.21
N ILE A 176 6.54 -0.92 -18.10
CA ILE A 176 5.84 0.10 -17.33
C ILE A 176 4.71 0.80 -18.10
N ALA A 177 4.66 0.68 -19.44
CA ALA A 177 3.74 1.50 -20.26
C ALA A 177 2.28 1.39 -19.82
N MET A 178 1.80 0.17 -19.57
CA MET A 178 0.44 -0.06 -19.07
C MET A 178 0.20 0.61 -17.73
N ASN A 179 1.14 0.53 -16.79
CA ASN A 179 1.00 1.19 -15.49
C ASN A 179 0.95 2.71 -15.62
N VAL A 180 1.80 3.30 -16.46
CA VAL A 180 1.81 4.74 -16.75
C VAL A 180 0.47 5.19 -17.34
N GLU A 181 -0.08 4.42 -18.27
CA GLU A 181 -1.40 4.69 -18.87
C GLU A 181 -2.52 4.67 -17.82
N VAL A 182 -2.56 3.63 -16.96
CA VAL A 182 -3.57 3.51 -15.90
C VAL A 182 -3.43 4.66 -14.89
N ILE A 183 -2.22 4.93 -14.39
CA ILE A 183 -1.94 6.00 -13.43
C ILE A 183 -2.40 7.36 -14.00
N SER A 184 -2.00 7.67 -15.23
CA SER A 184 -2.34 8.93 -15.89
C SER A 184 -3.86 9.08 -16.11
N SER A 185 -4.54 7.99 -16.49
CA SER A 185 -5.98 7.98 -16.71
C SER A 185 -6.76 8.19 -15.41
N VAL A 186 -6.37 7.48 -14.34
CA VAL A 186 -6.97 7.63 -13.01
C VAL A 186 -6.76 9.05 -12.48
N ARG A 187 -5.53 9.58 -12.54
CA ARG A 187 -5.20 10.94 -12.09
C ARG A 187 -6.00 12.01 -12.82
N LYS A 188 -6.16 11.87 -14.13
CA LYS A 188 -6.96 12.79 -14.94
C LYS A 188 -8.45 12.78 -14.58
N GLN A 189 -8.99 11.62 -14.28
CA GLN A 189 -10.41 11.44 -13.96
C GLN A 189 -10.75 11.84 -12.52
N TYR A 190 -9.84 11.53 -11.58
CA TYR A 190 -10.00 11.81 -10.15
C TYR A 190 -8.73 12.48 -9.57
N PRO A 191 -8.61 13.81 -9.67
CA PRO A 191 -7.42 14.52 -9.18
C PRO A 191 -7.13 14.34 -7.69
N MET A 192 -8.15 14.08 -6.87
CA MET A 192 -8.05 13.95 -5.41
C MET A 192 -7.77 12.54 -4.91
N ILE A 193 -7.88 11.53 -5.79
CA ILE A 193 -7.59 10.14 -5.41
C ILE A 193 -6.09 9.96 -5.21
N HIS A 194 -5.68 9.13 -4.27
CA HIS A 194 -4.30 8.71 -4.17
C HIS A 194 -4.03 7.53 -5.11
N ILE A 195 -2.83 7.48 -5.65
CA ILE A 195 -2.36 6.36 -6.48
C ILE A 195 -1.10 5.82 -5.84
N THR A 196 -1.12 4.56 -5.47
CA THR A 196 -0.02 3.89 -4.75
C THR A 196 0.56 2.75 -5.57
N ALA A 197 1.79 2.36 -5.24
CA ALA A 197 2.41 1.16 -5.78
C ALA A 197 3.45 0.61 -4.80
N ALA A 198 3.60 -0.72 -4.77
CA ALA A 198 4.74 -1.37 -4.14
C ALA A 198 5.93 -1.29 -5.11
N ILE A 199 6.84 -0.34 -4.83
CA ILE A 199 7.93 0.01 -5.77
C ILE A 199 8.85 -1.16 -6.06
N SER A 200 9.09 -2.03 -5.09
CA SER A 200 10.04 -3.14 -5.22
C SER A 200 9.58 -4.27 -6.14
N ASN A 201 8.28 -4.34 -6.47
CA ASN A 201 7.69 -5.41 -7.28
C ASN A 201 8.22 -5.38 -8.73
N ILE A 202 8.41 -4.20 -9.32
CA ILE A 202 8.85 -4.05 -10.72
C ILE A 202 10.15 -4.80 -11.03
N SER A 203 11.05 -4.87 -10.06
CA SER A 203 12.41 -5.41 -10.24
C SER A 203 12.59 -6.83 -9.73
N PHE A 204 11.50 -7.50 -9.28
CA PHE A 204 11.63 -8.84 -8.70
C PHE A 204 12.27 -9.80 -9.71
N ASN A 205 13.18 -10.67 -9.25
CA ASN A 205 13.98 -11.61 -10.06
C ASN A 205 14.91 -10.97 -11.10
N LEU A 206 15.17 -9.66 -11.05
CA LEU A 206 16.09 -9.00 -11.94
C LEU A 206 17.41 -8.61 -11.27
N PRO A 207 18.52 -8.53 -12.02
CA PRO A 207 19.74 -7.90 -11.53
C PRO A 207 19.56 -6.38 -11.40
N VAL A 208 20.45 -5.72 -10.70
CA VAL A 208 20.50 -4.25 -10.51
C VAL A 208 19.18 -3.61 -10.04
N ARG A 209 18.43 -4.33 -9.21
CA ARG A 209 17.10 -3.97 -8.72
C ARG A 209 16.99 -2.50 -8.29
N LYS A 210 18.02 -1.99 -7.59
CA LYS A 210 18.05 -0.61 -7.10
C LYS A 210 17.85 0.40 -8.23
N LEU A 211 18.55 0.23 -9.35
CA LEU A 211 18.45 1.16 -10.49
C LEU A 211 17.10 1.04 -11.20
N ILE A 212 16.57 -0.17 -11.32
CA ILE A 212 15.24 -0.40 -11.91
C ILE A 212 14.17 0.28 -11.04
N ASN A 213 14.21 0.11 -9.72
CA ASN A 213 13.28 0.75 -8.80
C ASN A 213 13.37 2.29 -8.88
N PHE A 214 14.57 2.84 -9.03
CA PHE A 214 14.79 4.28 -9.20
C PHE A 214 14.15 4.80 -10.50
N GLY A 215 14.39 4.13 -11.61
CA GLY A 215 13.75 4.50 -12.88
C GLY A 215 12.23 4.40 -12.81
N PHE A 216 11.73 3.33 -12.20
CA PHE A 216 10.29 3.12 -12.04
C PHE A 216 9.61 4.23 -11.24
N VAL A 217 10.15 4.61 -10.07
CA VAL A 217 9.51 5.62 -9.22
C VAL A 217 9.42 6.97 -9.93
N VAL A 218 10.47 7.38 -10.65
CA VAL A 218 10.46 8.65 -11.41
C VAL A 218 9.38 8.64 -12.51
N LEU A 219 9.29 7.55 -13.28
CA LEU A 219 8.28 7.43 -14.34
C LEU A 219 6.86 7.38 -13.78
N ALA A 220 6.65 6.65 -12.69
CA ALA A 220 5.35 6.56 -12.03
C ALA A 220 4.92 7.90 -11.42
N MET A 221 5.82 8.62 -10.75
CA MET A 221 5.54 9.96 -10.22
C MET A 221 5.21 10.96 -11.33
N ASN A 222 5.94 10.91 -12.45
CA ASN A 222 5.62 11.75 -13.61
C ASN A 222 4.24 11.43 -14.21
N ALA A 223 3.77 10.18 -14.09
CA ALA A 223 2.43 9.80 -14.49
C ALA A 223 1.33 10.20 -13.50
N GLY A 224 1.68 10.53 -12.24
CA GLY A 224 0.74 10.96 -11.22
C GLY A 224 0.70 10.10 -9.95
N LEU A 225 1.66 9.18 -9.75
CA LEU A 225 1.82 8.46 -8.47
C LEU A 225 2.14 9.46 -7.36
N ASP A 226 1.40 9.41 -6.24
CA ASP A 226 1.58 10.30 -5.10
C ASP A 226 1.67 9.56 -3.75
N SER A 227 1.60 8.24 -3.78
CA SER A 227 1.76 7.34 -2.63
C SER A 227 2.63 6.15 -3.04
N ALA A 228 3.43 5.60 -2.12
CA ALA A 228 4.28 4.45 -2.41
C ALA A 228 4.50 3.57 -1.19
N ILE A 229 4.39 2.25 -1.38
CA ILE A 229 4.87 1.24 -0.43
C ILE A 229 6.34 1.02 -0.75
N MET A 230 7.22 1.47 0.15
CA MET A 230 8.67 1.44 -0.09
C MET A 230 9.46 1.46 1.21
N ASP A 231 10.77 1.22 1.12
CA ASP A 231 11.69 1.35 2.24
C ASP A 231 12.10 2.81 2.46
N PRO A 232 11.58 3.50 3.49
CA PRO A 232 11.93 4.89 3.77
C PRO A 232 13.38 5.04 4.30
N THR A 233 14.01 3.96 4.75
CA THR A 233 15.41 4.00 5.22
C THR A 233 16.42 4.05 4.07
N ASN A 234 15.98 3.82 2.84
CA ASN A 234 16.81 3.97 1.64
C ASN A 234 16.96 5.44 1.26
N ARG A 235 18.02 6.07 1.75
CA ARG A 235 18.30 7.51 1.55
C ARG A 235 18.39 7.92 0.08
N ASP A 236 18.93 7.05 -0.78
CA ASP A 236 19.05 7.37 -2.21
C ASP A 236 17.67 7.39 -2.87
N MET A 237 16.79 6.46 -2.48
CA MET A 237 15.40 6.45 -2.96
C MET A 237 14.62 7.67 -2.48
N LEU A 238 14.75 8.04 -1.19
CA LEU A 238 14.13 9.25 -0.66
C LEU A 238 14.64 10.52 -1.35
N GLY A 239 15.97 10.61 -1.53
CA GLY A 239 16.58 11.73 -2.24
C GLY A 239 16.06 11.85 -3.67
N LEU A 240 15.86 10.71 -4.36
CA LEU A 240 15.29 10.68 -5.70
C LEU A 240 13.82 11.11 -5.71
N VAL A 241 13.03 10.69 -4.73
CA VAL A 241 11.63 11.11 -4.58
C VAL A 241 11.55 12.62 -4.42
N TYR A 242 12.30 13.21 -3.48
CA TYR A 242 12.29 14.66 -3.26
C TYR A 242 12.79 15.45 -4.49
N ALA A 243 13.85 14.96 -5.14
CA ALA A 243 14.33 15.57 -6.37
C ALA A 243 13.28 15.52 -7.49
N THR A 244 12.52 14.42 -7.58
CA THR A 244 11.45 14.26 -8.56
C THR A 244 10.27 15.18 -8.24
N GLU A 245 9.88 15.33 -6.96
CA GLU A 245 8.85 16.29 -6.54
C GLU A 245 9.23 17.71 -6.94
N ALA A 246 10.47 18.12 -6.64
CA ALA A 246 10.96 19.45 -7.02
C ALA A 246 10.96 19.66 -8.55
N LEU A 247 11.38 18.67 -9.34
CA LEU A 247 11.35 18.72 -10.80
C LEU A 247 9.93 18.82 -11.39
N LEU A 248 8.96 18.26 -10.70
CA LEU A 248 7.54 18.28 -11.10
C LEU A 248 6.78 19.47 -10.50
N GLY A 249 7.42 20.30 -9.65
CA GLY A 249 6.78 21.45 -8.98
C GLY A 249 5.74 21.02 -7.95
N LEU A 250 6.00 19.93 -7.23
CA LEU A 250 5.12 19.34 -6.21
C LEU A 250 5.64 19.53 -4.77
N ASP A 251 6.77 20.20 -4.58
CA ASP A 251 7.44 20.48 -3.30
C ASP A 251 6.90 21.73 -2.58
#